data_bc6b4ca8c2d426ef79e004f598460d7f
#
_entry.id   bc6b4ca8c2d426ef79e004f598460d7f
#
_cell.length_a   1.000
_cell.length_b   1.000
_cell.length_c   1.000
_cell.angle_alpha   90.00
_cell.angle_beta   90.00
_cell.angle_gamma   90.00
#
_symmetry.space_group_name_H-M   'P 1'
#
loop_
_entity.id
_entity.type
_entity.pdbx_description
1 polymer ?
#
loop_
_entity_poly.entity_id
_entity_poly.type
_entity_poly.pdbx_seq_one_letter_code
_entity_poly.pdbx_strand_id
1 'polypeptide(L)'
;MTTSATQAKETRYALTPGLVRVTVGSAYVVEGGTTRVPFTGPGAVDVLPGLCDLLDGTRSLPELALALDIPVEDVRDGVALLRNHGLVETVDPTAPADGAPGEPSAFFARSAGYADRARSAAEAAARLAAARVLVAGDGPLAAAVRSELARAVPAVHGFSAELLDALPDSDGVALPMALVVQVFEGAGERTPDVLERCFERQVPWLGAAAGRDGGFAGPMVHGAYACAACAWSALPLPPAAPGADLPAGPAALLTGLVVAEAVHALSGVAAVGTVNRLLRVGWDENRRPAAEVDEPRLYRSADCARCGSAALAGAAEAQQVWEFEQEIELPPPQFGIPASFKRKPDTTELQRAGRTLPTGPVLRAADLPAGAPEVSEVFALLRRTVGVRERSESGVPFRVIPSGGNLGSQQAFVVSRTELPGLGSHAAWYDPARDALVATGRVTAAEVAHTLAPVLGDERWDRLLVWVADVGKLSAKYGDFGFRLGFLDAGVALSQTFAAAGAMGLRPRLLARWESAGFTGLLDLNPETEPVTGVVILQGEA
;
A
#
# COMPACT_ATOMS: atom_id res chain seq x y z
N MET A 1 50.09 0.29 7.50
CA MET A 1 48.78 -0.16 7.04
C MET A 1 47.87 -0.30 8.25
N THR A 2 47.18 0.76 8.62
CA THR A 2 46.23 0.80 9.74
C THR A 2 44.85 0.70 9.16
N THR A 3 44.25 -0.47 9.27
CA THR A 3 42.86 -0.73 8.93
C THR A 3 41.98 -0.01 9.96
N SER A 4 41.36 1.10 9.54
CA SER A 4 40.28 1.75 10.27
C SER A 4 39.07 0.82 10.29
N ALA A 5 38.87 0.10 11.39
CA ALA A 5 37.62 -0.58 11.67
C ALA A 5 36.57 0.50 11.95
N THR A 6 35.70 0.73 10.97
CA THR A 6 34.47 1.50 11.17
C THR A 6 33.61 0.70 12.16
N GLN A 7 33.60 1.09 13.42
CA GLN A 7 32.65 0.56 14.41
C GLN A 7 31.23 0.77 13.86
N ALA A 8 30.56 -0.32 13.54
CA ALA A 8 29.13 -0.27 13.23
C ALA A 8 28.42 0.37 14.45
N LYS A 9 27.80 1.52 14.25
CA LYS A 9 27.07 2.23 15.28
C LYS A 9 25.99 1.29 15.82
N GLU A 10 26.10 0.88 17.08
CA GLU A 10 25.10 0.01 17.70
C GLU A 10 23.76 0.73 17.79
N THR A 11 22.74 0.13 17.17
CA THR A 11 21.39 0.66 17.18
C THR A 11 20.79 0.55 18.59
N ARG A 12 20.25 1.64 19.10
CA ARG A 12 19.54 1.71 20.39
C ARG A 12 18.05 1.92 20.16
N TYR A 13 17.26 1.53 21.15
CA TYR A 13 15.82 1.55 21.06
C TYR A 13 15.21 2.20 22.30
N ALA A 14 14.18 3.01 22.11
CA ALA A 14 13.38 3.60 23.17
C ALA A 14 11.90 3.21 23.01
N LEU A 15 11.23 3.02 24.13
CA LEU A 15 9.79 2.82 24.13
C LEU A 15 9.09 4.11 23.67
N THR A 16 8.07 3.97 22.82
CA THR A 16 7.26 5.10 22.36
C THR A 16 6.67 5.86 23.57
N PRO A 17 6.83 7.18 23.67
CA PRO A 17 6.30 7.95 24.78
C PRO A 17 4.77 7.88 24.90
N GLY A 18 4.28 7.89 26.15
CA GLY A 18 2.85 7.94 26.45
C GLY A 18 2.10 6.61 26.37
N LEU A 19 2.83 5.49 26.25
CA LEU A 19 2.23 4.17 26.32
C LEU A 19 1.82 3.81 27.76
N VAL A 20 0.62 3.27 27.90
CA VAL A 20 0.13 2.66 29.15
C VAL A 20 0.36 1.15 29.06
N ARG A 21 0.94 0.58 30.10
CA ARG A 21 1.32 -0.83 30.16
C ARG A 21 0.71 -1.48 31.37
N VAL A 22 0.06 -2.62 31.21
CA VAL A 22 -0.59 -3.33 32.30
C VAL A 22 -0.56 -4.84 32.08
N THR A 23 -0.27 -5.59 33.13
CA THR A 23 -0.43 -7.06 33.13
C THR A 23 -1.84 -7.42 33.57
N VAL A 24 -2.56 -8.18 32.76
CA VAL A 24 -3.91 -8.67 33.04
C VAL A 24 -3.94 -10.18 32.88
N GLY A 25 -3.94 -10.92 33.98
CA GLY A 25 -3.86 -12.38 33.97
C GLY A 25 -2.56 -12.85 33.30
N SER A 26 -2.65 -13.63 32.24
CA SER A 26 -1.52 -14.15 31.45
C SER A 26 -1.17 -13.26 30.25
N ALA A 27 -1.73 -12.06 30.14
CA ALA A 27 -1.48 -11.13 29.07
C ALA A 27 -0.78 -9.86 29.56
N TYR A 28 0.18 -9.38 28.79
CA TYR A 28 0.76 -8.04 28.91
C TYR A 28 0.13 -7.12 27.87
N VAL A 29 -0.62 -6.13 28.32
CA VAL A 29 -1.38 -5.23 27.44
C VAL A 29 -0.67 -3.89 27.36
N VAL A 30 -0.43 -3.45 26.13
CA VAL A 30 0.13 -2.13 25.85
C VAL A 30 -0.92 -1.30 25.09
N GLU A 31 -1.20 -0.11 25.59
CA GLU A 31 -2.19 0.82 25.06
C GLU A 31 -1.58 2.22 24.92
N GLY A 32 -2.13 3.04 24.02
CA GLY A 32 -1.63 4.40 23.75
C GLY A 32 -0.82 4.49 22.44
N GLY A 33 -0.61 3.36 21.76
CA GLY A 33 -0.23 3.31 20.36
C GLY A 33 -1.46 3.50 19.45
N THR A 34 -1.38 3.07 18.21
CA THR A 34 -2.52 3.14 17.27
C THR A 34 -3.59 2.09 17.55
N THR A 35 -3.20 0.98 18.18
CA THR A 35 -4.11 -0.10 18.60
C THR A 35 -3.72 -0.57 20.00
N ARG A 36 -4.70 -1.11 20.73
CA ARG A 36 -4.42 -1.87 21.94
C ARG A 36 -3.81 -3.22 21.56
N VAL A 37 -2.64 -3.54 22.13
CA VAL A 37 -1.91 -4.77 21.82
C VAL A 37 -1.85 -5.67 23.05
N PRO A 38 -2.59 -6.78 23.10
CA PRO A 38 -2.39 -7.83 24.09
C PRO A 38 -1.30 -8.80 23.63
N PHE A 39 -0.23 -8.90 24.41
CA PHE A 39 0.78 -9.94 24.23
C PHE A 39 0.45 -11.12 25.13
N THR A 40 0.45 -12.32 24.56
CA THR A 40 0.17 -13.58 25.26
C THR A 40 1.25 -14.62 24.90
N GLY A 41 1.38 -15.63 25.73
CA GLY A 41 2.35 -16.71 25.53
C GLY A 41 3.57 -16.61 26.43
N PRO A 42 4.55 -17.52 26.27
CA PRO A 42 5.77 -17.52 27.04
C PRO A 42 6.52 -16.20 26.95
N GLY A 43 6.95 -15.66 28.07
CA GLY A 43 7.67 -14.39 28.14
C GLY A 43 6.80 -13.13 28.09
N ALA A 44 5.51 -13.22 27.78
CA ALA A 44 4.65 -12.04 27.68
C ALA A 44 4.52 -11.27 29.00
N VAL A 45 4.44 -11.96 30.12
CA VAL A 45 4.34 -11.35 31.46
C VAL A 45 5.65 -11.38 32.24
N ASP A 46 6.57 -12.26 31.89
CA ASP A 46 7.83 -12.45 32.60
C ASP A 46 8.99 -11.63 32.02
N VAL A 47 9.00 -11.42 30.69
CA VAL A 47 10.11 -10.76 29.96
C VAL A 47 9.73 -9.39 29.42
N LEU A 48 8.57 -9.27 28.72
CA LEU A 48 8.21 -8.01 28.06
C LEU A 48 8.08 -6.82 29.01
N PRO A 49 7.54 -6.92 30.25
CA PRO A 49 7.50 -5.79 31.16
C PRO A 49 8.89 -5.25 31.47
N GLY A 50 9.83 -6.13 31.85
CA GLY A 50 11.21 -5.77 32.15
C GLY A 50 11.95 -5.20 30.94
N LEU A 51 11.74 -5.77 29.77
CA LEU A 51 12.29 -5.26 28.52
C LEU A 51 11.77 -3.84 28.23
N CYS A 52 10.45 -3.62 28.34
CA CYS A 52 9.86 -2.30 28.14
C CYS A 52 10.36 -1.26 29.13
N ASP A 53 10.66 -1.63 30.38
CA ASP A 53 11.19 -0.72 31.39
C ASP A 53 12.64 -0.30 31.10
N LEU A 54 13.39 -1.14 30.41
CA LEU A 54 14.79 -0.89 30.05
C LEU A 54 14.97 -0.23 28.68
N LEU A 55 13.92 -0.15 27.86
CA LEU A 55 13.94 0.49 26.53
C LEU A 55 13.84 2.02 26.66
N ASP A 56 14.87 2.65 27.17
CA ASP A 56 14.99 4.10 27.40
C ASP A 56 15.88 4.81 26.36
N GLY A 57 16.40 4.09 25.38
CA GLY A 57 17.30 4.63 24.35
C GLY A 57 18.77 4.68 24.77
N THR A 58 19.11 4.29 25.99
CA THR A 58 20.48 4.36 26.50
C THR A 58 21.27 3.08 26.31
N ARG A 59 20.60 1.94 26.17
CA ARG A 59 21.19 0.59 26.14
C ARG A 59 21.19 -0.02 24.75
N SER A 60 22.25 -0.75 24.43
CA SER A 60 22.35 -1.64 23.27
C SER A 60 21.66 -2.98 23.55
N LEU A 61 21.38 -3.79 22.50
CA LEU A 61 20.79 -5.11 22.68
C LEU A 61 21.59 -6.05 23.60
N PRO A 62 22.94 -6.11 23.52
CA PRO A 62 23.73 -6.89 24.49
C PRO A 62 23.61 -6.40 25.94
N GLU A 63 23.56 -5.08 26.16
CA GLU A 63 23.39 -4.52 27.51
C GLU A 63 22.00 -4.81 28.09
N LEU A 64 20.95 -4.80 27.24
CA LEU A 64 19.60 -5.22 27.62
C LEU A 64 19.56 -6.72 27.98
N ALA A 65 20.21 -7.57 27.19
CA ALA A 65 20.31 -8.99 27.44
C ALA A 65 20.98 -9.30 28.80
N LEU A 66 22.07 -8.60 29.09
CA LEU A 66 22.76 -8.72 30.38
C LEU A 66 21.88 -8.26 31.55
N ALA A 67 21.15 -7.15 31.37
CA ALA A 67 20.29 -6.59 32.43
C ALA A 67 19.06 -7.47 32.73
N LEU A 68 18.58 -8.22 31.74
CA LEU A 68 17.43 -9.13 31.87
C LEU A 68 17.82 -10.57 32.18
N ASP A 69 19.11 -10.90 32.12
CA ASP A 69 19.64 -12.26 32.25
C ASP A 69 19.01 -13.26 31.26
N ILE A 70 18.88 -12.84 29.99
CA ILE A 70 18.33 -13.64 28.90
C ILE A 70 19.24 -13.56 27.66
N PRO A 71 19.15 -14.53 26.71
CA PRO A 71 19.90 -14.48 25.47
C PRO A 71 19.64 -13.20 24.65
N VAL A 72 20.65 -12.71 23.96
CA VAL A 72 20.54 -11.50 23.11
C VAL A 72 19.58 -11.70 21.95
N GLU A 73 19.41 -12.94 21.50
CA GLU A 73 18.45 -13.33 20.48
C GLU A 73 17.01 -13.07 20.96
N ASP A 74 16.69 -13.44 22.20
CA ASP A 74 15.36 -13.24 22.79
C ASP A 74 15.05 -11.75 22.97
N VAL A 75 16.05 -10.95 23.34
CA VAL A 75 15.93 -9.48 23.36
C VAL A 75 15.66 -8.93 21.98
N ARG A 76 16.39 -9.41 20.98
CA ARG A 76 16.21 -8.99 19.58
C ARG A 76 14.80 -9.30 19.08
N ASP A 77 14.31 -10.47 19.38
CA ASP A 77 12.96 -10.92 19.00
C ASP A 77 11.88 -10.11 19.73
N GLY A 78 12.06 -9.85 21.04
CA GLY A 78 11.19 -8.98 21.82
C GLY A 78 11.15 -7.55 21.28
N VAL A 79 12.30 -6.96 20.95
CA VAL A 79 12.38 -5.63 20.33
C VAL A 79 11.74 -5.64 18.93
N ALA A 80 11.98 -6.69 18.14
CA ALA A 80 11.37 -6.82 16.82
C ALA A 80 9.84 -6.96 16.92
N LEU A 81 9.35 -7.69 17.91
CA LEU A 81 7.91 -7.81 18.21
C LEU A 81 7.31 -6.44 18.55
N LEU A 82 7.91 -5.71 19.49
CA LEU A 82 7.43 -4.38 19.87
C LEU A 82 7.50 -3.38 18.72
N ARG A 83 8.57 -3.40 17.91
CA ARG A 83 8.70 -2.58 16.69
C ARG A 83 7.61 -2.88 15.66
N ASN A 84 7.27 -4.15 15.47
CA ASN A 84 6.21 -4.56 14.54
C ASN A 84 4.84 -3.97 14.91
N HIS A 85 4.65 -3.64 16.18
CA HIS A 85 3.45 -3.00 16.70
C HIS A 85 3.60 -1.46 16.86
N GLY A 86 4.72 -0.88 16.40
CA GLY A 86 4.95 0.57 16.50
C GLY A 86 5.12 1.07 17.94
N LEU A 87 5.56 0.21 18.85
CA LEU A 87 5.69 0.52 20.28
C LEU A 87 7.13 0.94 20.68
N VAL A 88 8.07 0.87 19.74
CA VAL A 88 9.50 1.14 19.97
C VAL A 88 10.07 1.96 18.83
N GLU A 89 10.81 3.01 19.17
CA GLU A 89 11.54 3.86 18.25
C GLU A 89 13.03 3.51 18.22
N THR A 90 13.66 3.74 17.06
CA THR A 90 15.12 3.69 16.92
C THR A 90 15.69 5.03 17.34
N VAL A 91 16.64 5.03 18.27
CA VAL A 91 17.30 6.24 18.77
C VAL A 91 18.68 6.41 18.13
N ASP A 92 18.97 7.60 17.62
CA ASP A 92 20.33 7.97 17.21
C ASP A 92 21.11 8.37 18.49
N PRO A 93 22.14 7.61 18.87
CA PRO A 93 22.93 7.92 20.07
C PRO A 93 23.71 9.24 19.99
N THR A 94 23.69 9.91 18.83
CA THR A 94 24.34 11.22 18.62
C THR A 94 23.35 12.39 18.63
N ALA A 95 22.04 12.11 18.69
CA ALA A 95 21.05 13.17 18.83
C ALA A 95 21.13 13.76 20.25
N PRO A 96 21.08 15.09 20.40
CA PRO A 96 21.07 15.71 21.71
C PRO A 96 19.84 15.22 22.50
N ALA A 97 20.07 14.86 23.77
CA ALA A 97 19.03 14.36 24.68
C ALA A 97 18.13 15.51 25.24
N ASP A 98 17.98 16.59 24.49
CA ASP A 98 17.31 17.79 24.95
C ASP A 98 15.79 17.73 24.81
N GLY A 99 15.14 17.65 25.94
CA GLY A 99 13.75 18.01 26.17
C GLY A 99 12.85 16.84 26.52
N ALA A 100 12.15 16.98 27.65
CA ALA A 100 10.95 16.18 27.88
C ALA A 100 10.01 16.32 26.68
N PRO A 101 9.45 15.23 26.17
CA PRO A 101 8.62 15.28 24.97
C PRO A 101 7.40 16.19 25.21
N GLY A 102 7.34 17.32 24.51
CA GLY A 102 6.15 18.14 24.46
C GLY A 102 5.01 17.39 23.75
N GLU A 103 3.77 17.89 23.83
CA GLU A 103 2.61 17.28 23.18
C GLU A 103 2.82 16.92 21.69
N PRO A 104 3.50 17.75 20.86
CA PRO A 104 3.79 17.38 19.47
C PRO A 104 4.68 16.15 19.33
N SER A 105 5.65 15.95 20.24
CA SER A 105 6.56 14.81 20.16
C SER A 105 5.87 13.48 20.48
N ALA A 106 4.89 13.47 21.38
CA ALA A 106 4.10 12.27 21.67
C ALA A 106 3.21 11.86 20.49
N PHE A 107 2.68 12.82 19.72
CA PHE A 107 1.97 12.54 18.48
C PHE A 107 2.90 11.95 17.41
N PHE A 108 4.06 12.56 17.20
CA PHE A 108 5.05 12.07 16.23
C PHE A 108 5.58 10.69 16.61
N ALA A 109 5.85 10.45 17.88
CA ALA A 109 6.31 9.15 18.36
C ALA A 109 5.30 8.04 18.06
N ARG A 110 4.01 8.27 18.33
CA ARG A 110 2.95 7.31 18.04
C ARG A 110 2.75 7.05 16.55
N SER A 111 3.06 8.01 15.70
CA SER A 111 2.87 7.96 14.26
C SER A 111 4.10 7.47 13.50
N ALA A 112 5.31 7.71 13.99
CA ALA A 112 6.58 7.42 13.31
C ALA A 112 6.76 5.94 12.91
N GLY A 113 6.24 5.00 13.69
CA GLY A 113 6.32 3.56 13.37
C GLY A 113 5.46 3.11 12.20
N TYR A 114 4.57 3.95 11.70
CA TYR A 114 3.62 3.63 10.62
C TYR A 114 4.01 4.19 9.27
N ALA A 115 4.76 5.29 9.23
CA ALA A 115 5.29 5.84 8.00
C ALA A 115 6.79 5.50 7.91
N ASP A 116 7.25 4.75 6.91
CA ASP A 116 8.66 4.35 6.74
C ASP A 116 9.64 5.52 6.56
N ARG A 117 9.17 6.73 6.75
CA ARG A 117 9.92 7.93 6.42
C ARG A 117 10.53 8.62 7.62
N ALA A 118 9.80 8.70 8.73
CA ALA A 118 10.35 9.14 10.00
C ALA A 118 10.52 7.94 10.92
N ARG A 119 11.76 7.66 11.33
CA ARG A 119 12.09 6.52 12.18
C ARG A 119 11.89 6.79 13.66
N SER A 120 11.77 8.09 14.02
CA SER A 120 11.53 8.54 15.39
C SER A 120 10.88 9.93 15.44
N ALA A 121 10.31 10.29 16.58
CA ALA A 121 9.80 11.64 16.84
C ALA A 121 10.89 12.70 16.68
N ALA A 122 12.12 12.40 17.12
CA ALA A 122 13.26 13.30 16.99
C ALA A 122 13.63 13.56 15.51
N GLU A 123 13.62 12.53 14.67
CA GLU A 123 13.85 12.70 13.23
C GLU A 123 12.75 13.56 12.60
N ALA A 124 11.48 13.32 12.92
CA ALA A 124 10.35 14.12 12.43
C ALA A 124 10.48 15.59 12.83
N ALA A 125 10.82 15.87 14.09
CA ALA A 125 11.03 17.21 14.60
C ALA A 125 12.22 17.90 13.92
N ALA A 126 13.34 17.19 13.74
CA ALA A 126 14.52 17.73 13.05
C ALA A 126 14.21 18.08 11.59
N ARG A 127 13.40 17.28 10.90
CA ARG A 127 12.94 17.56 9.53
C ARG A 127 12.09 18.83 9.47
N LEU A 128 11.10 18.96 10.36
CA LEU A 128 10.27 20.17 10.43
C LEU A 128 11.10 21.42 10.75
N ALA A 129 12.10 21.30 11.65
CA ALA A 129 13.01 22.40 11.99
C ALA A 129 13.88 22.84 10.80
N ALA A 130 14.22 21.92 9.91
CA ALA A 130 15.00 22.21 8.71
C ALA A 130 14.15 22.58 7.49
N ALA A 131 12.84 22.33 7.53
CA ALA A 131 11.94 22.56 6.40
C ALA A 131 11.69 24.04 6.13
N ARG A 132 11.35 24.35 4.89
CA ARG A 132 10.97 25.71 4.43
C ARG A 132 9.61 25.67 3.75
N VAL A 133 8.71 26.56 4.15
CA VAL A 133 7.37 26.66 3.57
C VAL A 133 7.11 28.05 3.05
N LEU A 134 6.65 28.14 1.80
CA LEU A 134 6.17 29.38 1.21
C LEU A 134 4.65 29.31 1.09
N VAL A 135 3.95 30.34 1.56
CA VAL A 135 2.49 30.42 1.50
C VAL A 135 2.09 31.55 0.54
N ALA A 136 1.47 31.19 -0.57
CA ALA A 136 0.90 32.11 -1.56
C ALA A 136 -0.59 32.35 -1.24
N GLY A 137 -0.98 33.62 -1.22
CA GLY A 137 -2.32 34.08 -0.87
C GLY A 137 -2.27 35.18 0.18
N ASP A 138 -3.17 36.15 0.07
CA ASP A 138 -3.20 37.38 0.91
C ASP A 138 -4.42 37.47 1.82
N GLY A 139 -5.32 36.47 1.77
CA GLY A 139 -6.55 36.46 2.53
C GLY A 139 -6.42 35.90 3.96
N PRO A 140 -7.53 35.96 4.74
CA PRO A 140 -7.57 35.47 6.12
C PRO A 140 -7.20 33.99 6.29
N LEU A 141 -7.62 33.11 5.37
CA LEU A 141 -7.29 31.69 5.40
C LEU A 141 -5.79 31.48 5.16
N ALA A 142 -5.20 32.18 4.18
CA ALA A 142 -3.76 32.12 3.95
C ALA A 142 -2.96 32.61 5.17
N ALA A 143 -3.44 33.68 5.83
CA ALA A 143 -2.85 34.17 7.06
C ALA A 143 -2.96 33.15 8.20
N ALA A 144 -4.10 32.48 8.36
CA ALA A 144 -4.32 31.45 9.36
C ALA A 144 -3.42 30.23 9.11
N VAL A 145 -3.35 29.74 7.86
CA VAL A 145 -2.46 28.65 7.46
C VAL A 145 -1.00 28.99 7.77
N ARG A 146 -0.56 30.19 7.44
CA ARG A 146 0.81 30.67 7.72
C ARG A 146 1.10 30.68 9.21
N SER A 147 0.17 31.20 10.01
CA SER A 147 0.29 31.28 11.48
C SER A 147 0.39 29.90 12.13
N GLU A 148 -0.47 28.96 11.72
CA GLU A 148 -0.48 27.62 12.29
C GLU A 148 0.73 26.79 11.84
N LEU A 149 1.15 26.89 10.57
CA LEU A 149 2.37 26.25 10.07
C LEU A 149 3.61 26.73 10.82
N ALA A 150 3.69 28.02 11.16
CA ALA A 150 4.82 28.60 11.89
C ALA A 150 4.98 28.03 13.32
N ARG A 151 3.97 27.36 13.86
CA ARG A 151 4.06 26.64 15.14
C ARG A 151 4.85 25.33 15.03
N ALA A 152 4.86 24.72 13.85
CA ALA A 152 5.53 23.45 13.59
C ALA A 152 6.81 23.60 12.76
N VAL A 153 6.87 24.60 11.87
CA VAL A 153 7.98 24.84 10.94
C VAL A 153 8.50 26.27 11.16
N PRO A 154 9.74 26.43 11.63
CA PRO A 154 10.29 27.78 11.93
C PRO A 154 10.42 28.70 10.70
N ALA A 155 10.65 28.14 9.51
CA ALA A 155 10.88 28.88 8.27
C ALA A 155 9.63 28.90 7.39
N VAL A 156 8.60 29.67 7.78
CA VAL A 156 7.37 29.90 7.02
C VAL A 156 7.34 31.35 6.55
N HIS A 157 7.25 31.55 5.23
CA HIS A 157 7.29 32.89 4.61
C HIS A 157 6.13 33.08 3.62
N GLY A 158 5.80 34.34 3.33
CA GLY A 158 4.96 34.67 2.17
C GLY A 158 5.69 34.27 0.88
N PHE A 159 4.92 33.88 -0.12
CA PHE A 159 5.49 33.48 -1.42
C PHE A 159 6.11 34.66 -2.15
N SER A 160 7.31 34.48 -2.66
CA SER A 160 7.88 35.30 -3.74
C SER A 160 8.70 34.40 -4.69
N ALA A 161 8.90 34.87 -5.92
CA ALA A 161 9.68 34.14 -6.91
C ALA A 161 11.14 33.94 -6.45
N GLU A 162 11.73 34.97 -5.85
CA GLU A 162 13.10 34.91 -5.34
C GLU A 162 13.26 33.90 -4.20
N LEU A 163 12.27 33.82 -3.30
CA LEU A 163 12.27 32.82 -2.23
C LEU A 163 12.09 31.41 -2.77
N LEU A 164 11.25 31.21 -3.78
CA LEU A 164 11.10 29.92 -4.44
C LEU A 164 12.41 29.47 -5.09
N ASP A 165 13.10 30.38 -5.79
CA ASP A 165 14.38 30.09 -6.44
C ASP A 165 15.50 29.81 -5.44
N ALA A 166 15.39 30.30 -4.21
CA ALA A 166 16.31 30.02 -3.11
C ALA A 166 16.00 28.72 -2.32
N LEU A 167 14.91 28.01 -2.63
CA LEU A 167 14.63 26.72 -2.02
C LEU A 167 15.63 25.66 -2.48
N PRO A 168 15.96 24.68 -1.61
CA PRO A 168 16.81 23.57 -2.00
C PRO A 168 16.15 22.73 -3.09
N ASP A 169 16.95 22.24 -4.02
CA ASP A 169 16.49 21.32 -5.04
C ASP A 169 16.00 20.01 -4.40
N SER A 170 14.91 19.47 -4.92
CA SER A 170 14.40 18.15 -4.55
C SER A 170 14.94 17.11 -5.54
N ASP A 171 15.50 16.02 -5.04
CA ASP A 171 15.91 14.88 -5.89
C ASP A 171 14.72 13.98 -6.28
N GLY A 172 13.51 14.32 -5.84
CA GLY A 172 12.29 13.57 -6.12
C GLY A 172 12.19 12.20 -5.44
N VAL A 173 13.20 11.80 -4.68
CA VAL A 173 13.28 10.48 -4.00
C VAL A 173 13.17 10.64 -2.49
N ALA A 174 13.85 11.64 -1.92
CA ALA A 174 13.80 11.94 -0.50
C ALA A 174 12.49 12.65 -0.13
N LEU A 175 12.17 12.65 1.17
CA LEU A 175 11.09 13.48 1.70
C LEU A 175 11.39 14.95 1.40
N PRO A 176 10.38 15.74 1.01
CA PRO A 176 10.59 17.14 0.67
C PRO A 176 11.06 17.93 1.90
N MET A 177 12.05 18.79 1.66
CA MET A 177 12.54 19.76 2.62
C MET A 177 11.95 21.15 2.40
N ALA A 178 11.14 21.30 1.35
CA ALA A 178 10.47 22.53 1.00
C ALA A 178 9.06 22.23 0.48
N LEU A 179 8.14 23.16 0.67
CA LEU A 179 6.75 23.06 0.25
C LEU A 179 6.22 24.46 -0.09
N VAL A 180 5.44 24.54 -1.16
CA VAL A 180 4.63 25.73 -1.45
C VAL A 180 3.17 25.42 -1.19
N VAL A 181 2.52 26.21 -0.36
CA VAL A 181 1.07 26.16 -0.12
C VAL A 181 0.43 27.33 -0.83
N GLN A 182 -0.51 27.09 -1.74
CA GLN A 182 -1.25 28.16 -2.42
C GLN A 182 -2.72 28.15 -1.99
N VAL A 183 -3.17 29.24 -1.42
CA VAL A 183 -4.52 29.42 -0.90
C VAL A 183 -5.30 30.39 -1.80
N PHE A 184 -6.42 29.92 -2.32
CA PHE A 184 -7.30 30.70 -3.19
C PHE A 184 -8.50 31.22 -2.39
N GLU A 185 -8.55 32.52 -2.23
CA GLU A 185 -9.64 33.23 -1.53
C GLU A 185 -10.12 34.43 -2.35
N GLY A 186 -11.41 34.73 -2.24
CA GLY A 186 -11.97 35.94 -2.79
C GLY A 186 -11.75 36.12 -4.31
N ALA A 187 -11.57 37.38 -4.73
CA ALA A 187 -11.42 37.79 -6.14
C ALA A 187 -9.95 37.90 -6.60
N GLY A 188 -8.99 37.38 -5.84
CA GLY A 188 -7.56 37.42 -6.19
C GLY A 188 -7.26 36.78 -7.54
N GLU A 189 -6.15 37.16 -8.12
CA GLU A 189 -5.67 36.63 -9.41
C GLU A 189 -5.45 35.11 -9.31
N ARG A 190 -6.06 34.37 -10.22
CA ARG A 190 -6.04 32.92 -10.25
C ARG A 190 -5.30 32.48 -11.50
N THR A 191 -3.98 32.38 -11.38
CA THR A 191 -3.11 31.94 -12.46
C THR A 191 -2.40 30.63 -12.07
N PRO A 192 -2.02 29.81 -13.04
CA PRO A 192 -1.21 28.61 -12.79
C PRO A 192 0.25 28.91 -12.44
N ASP A 193 0.70 30.16 -12.49
CA ASP A 193 2.11 30.56 -12.45
C ASP A 193 2.87 29.99 -11.24
N VAL A 194 2.26 30.03 -10.06
CA VAL A 194 2.88 29.49 -8.84
C VAL A 194 3.06 27.97 -8.96
N LEU A 195 2.02 27.27 -9.39
CA LEU A 195 2.04 25.82 -9.60
C LEU A 195 3.04 25.43 -10.70
N GLU A 196 3.07 26.16 -11.81
CA GLU A 196 3.98 25.88 -12.92
C GLU A 196 5.44 26.05 -12.50
N ARG A 197 5.77 27.13 -11.79
CA ARG A 197 7.11 27.34 -11.23
C ARG A 197 7.50 26.27 -10.22
N CYS A 198 6.58 25.85 -9.34
CA CYS A 198 6.83 24.75 -8.40
C CYS A 198 7.13 23.46 -9.16
N PHE A 199 6.39 23.19 -10.24
CA PHE A 199 6.60 22.01 -11.08
C PHE A 199 7.96 22.04 -11.79
N GLU A 200 8.36 23.19 -12.33
CA GLU A 200 9.68 23.38 -12.97
C GLU A 200 10.84 23.20 -11.99
N ARG A 201 10.68 23.66 -10.75
CA ARG A 201 11.65 23.53 -9.66
C ARG A 201 11.57 22.21 -8.91
N GLN A 202 10.64 21.33 -9.27
CA GLN A 202 10.34 20.07 -8.56
C GLN A 202 10.06 20.27 -7.06
N VAL A 203 9.55 21.43 -6.67
CA VAL A 203 9.09 21.71 -5.31
C VAL A 203 7.63 21.26 -5.19
N PRO A 204 7.27 20.44 -4.19
CA PRO A 204 5.88 20.06 -3.95
C PRO A 204 4.99 21.29 -3.75
N TRP A 205 3.81 21.24 -4.35
CA TRP A 205 2.80 22.27 -4.25
C TRP A 205 1.53 21.68 -3.63
N LEU A 206 0.97 22.38 -2.64
CA LEU A 206 -0.29 22.04 -1.98
C LEU A 206 -1.30 23.14 -2.21
N GLY A 207 -2.41 22.83 -2.87
CA GLY A 207 -3.50 23.76 -3.08
C GLY A 207 -4.47 23.79 -1.90
N ALA A 208 -5.17 24.91 -1.75
CA ALA A 208 -6.31 25.04 -0.88
C ALA A 208 -7.23 26.14 -1.40
N ALA A 209 -8.53 25.97 -1.27
CA ALA A 209 -9.48 27.02 -1.60
C ALA A 209 -10.67 27.03 -0.64
N ALA A 210 -11.21 28.20 -0.44
CA ALA A 210 -12.45 28.40 0.29
C ALA A 210 -13.46 29.20 -0.55
N GLY A 211 -14.70 28.77 -0.55
CA GLY A 211 -15.82 29.41 -1.22
C GLY A 211 -17.04 29.53 -0.31
N ARG A 212 -18.15 29.97 -0.90
CA ARG A 212 -19.40 30.19 -0.15
C ARG A 212 -19.98 28.91 0.44
N ASP A 213 -19.97 27.81 -0.32
CA ASP A 213 -20.71 26.59 0.01
C ASP A 213 -19.80 25.42 0.29
N GLY A 214 -18.49 25.63 0.29
CA GLY A 214 -17.49 24.60 0.51
C GLY A 214 -16.07 25.08 0.27
N GLY A 215 -15.15 24.18 0.48
CA GLY A 215 -13.73 24.40 0.21
C GLY A 215 -13.01 23.08 0.00
N PHE A 216 -11.72 23.17 -0.27
CA PHE A 216 -10.88 21.99 -0.38
C PHE A 216 -9.45 22.23 0.15
N ALA A 217 -8.82 21.17 0.60
CA ALA A 217 -7.38 21.06 0.82
C ALA A 217 -6.81 20.03 -0.16
N GLY A 218 -5.63 20.29 -0.71
CA GLY A 218 -5.06 19.50 -1.80
C GLY A 218 -5.29 20.17 -3.17
N PRO A 219 -4.84 19.53 -4.23
CA PRO A 219 -3.98 18.35 -4.22
C PRO A 219 -2.56 18.68 -3.75
N MET A 220 -1.85 17.69 -3.22
CA MET A 220 -0.39 17.74 -3.19
C MET A 220 0.11 17.31 -4.56
N VAL A 221 0.68 18.22 -5.32
CA VAL A 221 1.21 17.97 -6.66
C VAL A 221 2.73 17.93 -6.63
N HIS A 222 3.27 16.89 -7.22
CA HIS A 222 4.69 16.74 -7.49
C HIS A 222 4.83 15.95 -8.80
N GLY A 223 5.85 16.23 -9.61
CA GLY A 223 6.00 15.77 -10.99
C GLY A 223 5.81 14.29 -11.31
N ALA A 224 5.64 13.43 -10.31
CA ALA A 224 5.39 11.99 -10.50
C ALA A 224 3.97 11.67 -11.01
N TYR A 225 3.00 12.56 -10.79
CA TYR A 225 1.59 12.36 -11.20
C TYR A 225 1.12 13.38 -12.24
N ALA A 226 -0.03 13.98 -12.02
CA ALA A 226 -0.55 15.00 -12.90
C ALA A 226 0.46 16.13 -13.10
N CYS A 227 0.66 16.58 -14.36
CA CYS A 227 1.46 17.77 -14.61
C CYS A 227 0.73 19.04 -14.13
N ALA A 228 1.43 20.16 -14.06
CA ALA A 228 0.86 21.43 -13.61
C ALA A 228 -0.43 21.81 -14.37
N ALA A 229 -0.45 21.62 -15.70
CA ALA A 229 -1.62 21.93 -16.52
C ALA A 229 -2.83 21.03 -16.19
N CYS A 230 -2.63 19.72 -16.03
CA CYS A 230 -3.71 18.79 -15.64
C CYS A 230 -4.21 19.09 -14.23
N ALA A 231 -3.30 19.30 -13.28
CA ALA A 231 -3.67 19.66 -11.92
C ALA A 231 -4.47 20.95 -11.87
N TRP A 232 -4.00 21.98 -12.57
CA TRP A 232 -4.70 23.26 -12.63
C TRP A 232 -6.11 23.16 -13.23
N SER A 233 -6.26 22.48 -14.36
CA SER A 233 -7.55 22.34 -15.04
C SER A 233 -8.58 21.56 -14.24
N ALA A 234 -8.15 20.70 -13.32
CA ALA A 234 -9.01 19.88 -12.48
C ALA A 234 -9.37 20.54 -11.14
N LEU A 235 -8.77 21.69 -10.79
CA LEU A 235 -9.09 22.38 -9.54
C LEU A 235 -10.53 22.93 -9.56
N PRO A 236 -11.39 22.56 -8.62
CA PRO A 236 -12.74 23.09 -8.51
C PRO A 236 -12.71 24.46 -7.81
N LEU A 237 -12.00 25.43 -8.40
CA LEU A 237 -11.87 26.75 -7.81
C LEU A 237 -13.25 27.40 -7.67
N PRO A 238 -13.68 27.81 -6.47
CA PRO A 238 -14.98 28.43 -6.25
C PRO A 238 -15.03 29.77 -7.00
N PRO A 239 -16.21 30.23 -7.42
CA PRO A 239 -16.36 31.55 -8.05
C PRO A 239 -15.70 32.65 -7.20
N ALA A 240 -15.04 33.58 -7.87
CA ALA A 240 -14.44 34.73 -7.21
C ALA A 240 -15.55 35.60 -6.61
N ALA A 241 -15.78 35.50 -5.32
CA ALA A 241 -16.76 36.33 -4.60
C ALA A 241 -16.00 37.36 -3.75
N PRO A 242 -16.11 38.67 -4.05
CA PRO A 242 -15.49 39.70 -3.21
C PRO A 242 -16.16 39.72 -1.83
N GLY A 243 -15.37 39.68 -0.75
CA GLY A 243 -15.81 39.97 0.60
C GLY A 243 -16.62 38.89 1.32
N ALA A 244 -16.58 37.64 0.90
CA ALA A 244 -17.18 36.55 1.67
C ALA A 244 -16.21 36.18 2.81
N ASP A 245 -16.44 36.74 3.99
CA ASP A 245 -15.76 36.29 5.21
C ASP A 245 -16.06 34.79 5.44
N LEU A 246 -15.03 33.99 5.42
CA LEU A 246 -15.14 32.57 5.76
C LEU A 246 -15.41 32.47 7.26
N PRO A 247 -16.53 31.82 7.69
CA PRO A 247 -16.80 31.67 9.11
C PRO A 247 -15.69 30.92 9.84
N ALA A 248 -15.52 31.19 11.13
CA ALA A 248 -14.44 30.66 11.93
C ALA A 248 -14.34 29.11 11.91
N GLY A 249 -15.48 28.40 11.93
CA GLY A 249 -15.51 26.95 11.88
C GLY A 249 -14.92 26.36 10.59
N PRO A 250 -15.47 26.68 9.41
CA PRO A 250 -14.90 26.32 8.12
C PRO A 250 -13.44 26.73 7.92
N ALA A 251 -13.08 27.95 8.36
CA ALA A 251 -11.71 28.44 8.29
C ALA A 251 -10.75 27.56 9.12
N ALA A 252 -11.14 27.25 10.36
CA ALA A 252 -10.34 26.38 11.24
C ALA A 252 -10.20 24.96 10.69
N LEU A 253 -11.28 24.40 10.13
CA LEU A 253 -11.24 23.07 9.51
C LEU A 253 -10.30 23.03 8.32
N LEU A 254 -10.43 23.95 7.36
CA LEU A 254 -9.54 23.99 6.20
C LEU A 254 -8.09 24.26 6.59
N THR A 255 -7.86 25.20 7.53
CA THR A 255 -6.53 25.45 8.06
C THR A 255 -5.94 24.17 8.65
N GLY A 256 -6.70 23.45 9.48
CA GLY A 256 -6.25 22.18 10.08
C GLY A 256 -5.90 21.12 9.05
N LEU A 257 -6.72 20.93 8.02
CA LEU A 257 -6.46 19.98 6.93
C LEU A 257 -5.19 20.34 6.16
N VAL A 258 -5.02 21.59 5.75
CA VAL A 258 -3.84 22.05 5.01
C VAL A 258 -2.57 21.90 5.85
N VAL A 259 -2.62 22.30 7.13
CA VAL A 259 -1.48 22.18 8.04
C VAL A 259 -1.12 20.72 8.30
N ALA A 260 -2.11 19.85 8.51
CA ALA A 260 -1.87 18.41 8.70
C ALA A 260 -1.16 17.81 7.49
N GLU A 261 -1.66 18.06 6.27
CA GLU A 261 -1.06 17.55 5.03
C GLU A 261 0.38 18.08 4.84
N ALA A 262 0.61 19.36 5.10
CA ALA A 262 1.95 19.95 5.02
C ALA A 262 2.91 19.31 6.05
N VAL A 263 2.45 19.14 7.30
CA VAL A 263 3.24 18.50 8.36
C VAL A 263 3.53 17.02 8.01
N HIS A 264 2.55 16.27 7.49
CA HIS A 264 2.77 14.89 7.05
C HIS A 264 3.82 14.82 5.93
N ALA A 265 3.73 15.69 4.93
CA ALA A 265 4.69 15.72 3.81
C ALA A 265 6.11 16.02 4.27
N LEU A 266 6.28 17.01 5.14
CA LEU A 266 7.59 17.48 5.58
C LEU A 266 8.23 16.59 6.65
N SER A 267 7.44 16.11 7.61
CA SER A 267 7.93 15.27 8.71
C SER A 267 8.09 13.81 8.33
N GLY A 268 7.22 13.30 7.44
CA GLY A 268 7.16 11.89 7.08
C GLY A 268 6.56 10.98 8.16
N VAL A 269 5.82 11.52 9.13
CA VAL A 269 5.19 10.72 10.21
C VAL A 269 3.92 10.01 9.77
N ALA A 270 3.30 10.46 8.69
CA ALA A 270 2.13 9.82 8.09
C ALA A 270 2.17 9.97 6.58
N ALA A 271 1.40 9.14 5.88
CA ALA A 271 1.17 9.31 4.46
C ALA A 271 0.36 10.57 4.21
N VAL A 272 0.67 11.28 3.13
CA VAL A 272 -0.08 12.45 2.69
C VAL A 272 -1.35 11.97 2.00
N GLY A 273 -2.52 12.38 2.52
CA GLY A 273 -3.83 11.98 2.00
C GLY A 273 -4.16 12.66 0.67
N THR A 274 -3.66 13.88 0.48
CA THR A 274 -3.96 14.72 -0.68
C THR A 274 -3.05 14.52 -1.88
N VAL A 275 -2.17 13.51 -1.90
CA VAL A 275 -1.36 13.23 -3.08
C VAL A 275 -2.27 12.89 -4.26
N ASN A 276 -2.26 13.78 -5.25
CA ASN A 276 -3.12 13.68 -6.43
C ASN A 276 -4.63 13.57 -6.10
N ARG A 277 -5.04 14.07 -4.93
CA ARG A 277 -6.44 14.06 -4.44
C ARG A 277 -6.80 15.39 -3.82
N LEU A 278 -8.09 15.67 -3.80
CA LEU A 278 -8.67 16.79 -3.08
C LEU A 278 -9.43 16.25 -1.86
N LEU A 279 -9.26 16.87 -0.71
CA LEU A 279 -10.21 16.73 0.40
C LEU A 279 -11.23 17.87 0.26
N ARG A 280 -12.39 17.58 -0.29
CA ARG A 280 -13.46 18.56 -0.43
C ARG A 280 -14.38 18.49 0.78
N VAL A 281 -14.70 19.65 1.31
CA VAL A 281 -15.60 19.81 2.43
C VAL A 281 -16.69 20.78 2.03
N GLY A 282 -17.94 20.32 2.07
CA GLY A 282 -19.11 21.18 2.00
C GLY A 282 -19.51 21.74 3.37
N TRP A 283 -20.28 22.82 3.38
CA TRP A 283 -20.99 23.26 4.58
C TRP A 283 -22.43 23.64 4.26
N ASP A 284 -23.30 23.49 5.25
CA ASP A 284 -24.70 23.80 5.17
C ASP A 284 -24.97 25.33 5.17
N GLU A 285 -26.20 25.71 5.06
CA GLU A 285 -26.65 27.12 5.15
C GLU A 285 -26.27 27.81 6.46
N ASN A 286 -26.07 27.02 7.54
CA ASN A 286 -25.59 27.49 8.85
C ASN A 286 -24.07 27.47 8.97
N ARG A 287 -23.37 27.21 7.89
CA ARG A 287 -21.87 27.11 7.82
C ARG A 287 -21.31 26.02 8.72
N ARG A 288 -22.06 24.93 8.92
CA ARG A 288 -21.56 23.72 9.58
C ARG A 288 -20.97 22.80 8.53
N PRO A 289 -19.81 22.17 8.80
CA PRO A 289 -19.25 21.21 7.88
C PRO A 289 -20.22 20.07 7.58
N ALA A 290 -20.28 19.65 6.32
CA ALA A 290 -21.02 18.47 5.93
C ALA A 290 -20.41 17.21 6.58
N ALA A 291 -21.23 16.19 6.79
CA ALA A 291 -20.78 14.94 7.40
C ALA A 291 -19.84 14.13 6.50
N GLU A 292 -19.86 14.39 5.20
CA GLU A 292 -19.07 13.68 4.23
C GLU A 292 -17.95 14.56 3.68
N VAL A 293 -16.75 13.98 3.61
CA VAL A 293 -15.59 14.52 2.91
C VAL A 293 -15.45 13.73 1.61
N ASP A 294 -15.51 14.43 0.49
CA ASP A 294 -15.33 13.84 -0.83
C ASP A 294 -13.84 13.94 -1.23
N GLU A 295 -13.28 12.84 -1.72
CA GLU A 295 -11.85 12.72 -2.06
C GLU A 295 -11.65 12.43 -3.56
N PRO A 296 -12.06 13.33 -4.47
CA PRO A 296 -11.85 13.10 -5.89
C PRO A 296 -10.36 13.09 -6.24
N ARG A 297 -9.96 12.14 -7.07
CA ARG A 297 -8.62 12.10 -7.65
C ARG A 297 -8.48 13.05 -8.83
N LEU A 298 -7.26 13.52 -9.03
CA LEU A 298 -6.88 14.28 -10.21
C LEU A 298 -6.06 13.39 -11.14
N TYR A 299 -6.51 13.28 -12.37
CA TYR A 299 -5.86 12.46 -13.38
C TYR A 299 -5.12 13.29 -14.40
N ARG A 300 -4.08 12.69 -14.99
CA ARG A 300 -3.54 13.22 -16.24
C ARG A 300 -4.61 13.14 -17.32
N SER A 301 -4.73 14.16 -18.14
CA SER A 301 -5.58 14.10 -19.33
C SER A 301 -4.82 13.44 -20.49
N ALA A 302 -5.47 12.53 -21.19
CA ALA A 302 -4.92 11.93 -22.41
C ALA A 302 -4.64 12.98 -23.49
N ASP A 303 -5.44 14.05 -23.53
CA ASP A 303 -5.31 15.16 -24.48
C ASP A 303 -4.39 16.30 -24.00
N CYS A 304 -3.73 16.15 -22.86
CA CYS A 304 -2.88 17.19 -22.32
C CYS A 304 -1.66 17.43 -23.21
N ALA A 305 -1.45 18.68 -23.63
CA ALA A 305 -0.32 19.06 -24.47
C ALA A 305 1.05 18.83 -23.82
N ARG A 306 1.12 18.76 -22.46
CA ARG A 306 2.37 18.54 -21.70
C ARG A 306 2.66 17.08 -21.39
N CYS A 307 1.66 16.34 -20.95
CA CYS A 307 1.85 14.97 -20.43
C CYS A 307 0.94 13.93 -21.08
N GLY A 308 0.05 14.33 -22.00
CA GLY A 308 -0.78 13.43 -22.76
C GLY A 308 -0.01 12.69 -23.86
N SER A 309 -0.67 11.78 -24.53
CA SER A 309 -0.10 11.03 -25.65
C SER A 309 -0.83 11.37 -26.94
N ALA A 310 -0.10 11.89 -27.94
CA ALA A 310 -0.67 12.17 -29.26
C ALA A 310 -1.29 10.92 -29.92
N ALA A 311 -0.82 9.71 -29.55
CA ALA A 311 -1.38 8.45 -30.05
C ALA A 311 -2.74 8.12 -29.42
N LEU A 312 -3.06 8.73 -28.29
CA LEU A 312 -4.32 8.50 -27.55
C LEU A 312 -5.27 9.69 -27.65
N ALA A 313 -4.79 10.84 -28.14
CA ALA A 313 -5.58 12.07 -28.23
C ALA A 313 -6.84 11.85 -29.08
N GLY A 314 -7.98 12.29 -28.56
CA GLY A 314 -9.28 12.20 -29.23
C GLY A 314 -9.97 10.83 -29.17
N ALA A 315 -9.38 9.80 -28.59
CA ALA A 315 -10.04 8.52 -28.34
C ALA A 315 -10.88 8.59 -27.06
N ALA A 316 -12.19 8.47 -27.15
CA ALA A 316 -13.09 8.56 -26.00
C ALA A 316 -12.76 7.54 -24.88
N GLU A 317 -12.25 6.39 -25.23
CA GLU A 317 -11.86 5.32 -24.29
C GLU A 317 -10.46 5.56 -23.70
N ALA A 318 -9.62 6.39 -24.32
CA ALA A 318 -8.24 6.60 -23.89
C ALA A 318 -8.18 7.24 -22.49
N GLN A 319 -9.08 8.16 -22.18
CA GLN A 319 -9.13 8.80 -20.88
C GLN A 319 -9.47 7.80 -19.78
N GLN A 320 -10.41 6.89 -19.99
CA GLN A 320 -10.78 5.85 -19.02
C GLN A 320 -9.61 4.88 -18.75
N VAL A 321 -8.91 4.46 -19.81
CA VAL A 321 -7.71 3.62 -19.66
C VAL A 321 -6.62 4.35 -18.89
N TRP A 322 -6.43 5.63 -19.19
CA TRP A 322 -5.42 6.45 -18.53
C TRP A 322 -5.73 6.68 -17.04
N GLU A 323 -6.99 6.93 -16.70
CA GLU A 323 -7.48 7.03 -15.32
C GLU A 323 -7.28 5.72 -14.57
N PHE A 324 -7.71 4.60 -15.18
CA PHE A 324 -7.53 3.28 -14.61
C PHE A 324 -6.05 2.96 -14.30
N GLU A 325 -5.14 3.25 -15.25
CA GLU A 325 -3.70 3.04 -15.05
C GLU A 325 -3.14 3.87 -13.88
N GLN A 326 -3.64 5.08 -13.69
CA GLN A 326 -3.25 5.95 -12.57
C GLN A 326 -3.85 5.48 -11.24
N GLU A 327 -5.07 4.96 -11.24
CA GLU A 327 -5.71 4.41 -10.04
C GLU A 327 -4.93 3.24 -9.44
N ILE A 328 -4.44 2.35 -10.30
CA ILE A 328 -3.71 1.16 -9.88
C ILE A 328 -2.19 1.39 -9.74
N GLU A 329 -1.72 2.64 -9.80
CA GLU A 329 -0.31 2.98 -9.61
C GLU A 329 0.08 2.99 -8.13
N LEU A 330 1.31 2.53 -7.83
CA LEU A 330 1.84 2.63 -6.48
C LEU A 330 2.11 4.11 -6.14
N PRO A 331 1.64 4.60 -4.98
CA PRO A 331 1.92 5.98 -4.57
C PRO A 331 3.41 6.30 -4.55
N PRO A 332 3.83 7.52 -4.92
CA PRO A 332 5.23 7.92 -4.89
C PRO A 332 5.79 7.80 -3.47
N PRO A 333 6.96 7.18 -3.33
CA PRO A 333 7.53 6.90 -2.03
C PRO A 333 7.88 8.16 -1.21
N GLN A 334 8.11 9.31 -1.83
CA GLN A 334 8.42 10.57 -1.15
C GLN A 334 7.27 11.11 -0.29
N PHE A 335 6.02 10.73 -0.55
CA PHE A 335 4.86 11.14 0.25
C PHE A 335 4.41 10.11 1.28
N GLY A 336 5.21 9.07 1.48
CA GLY A 336 4.92 7.98 2.39
C GLY A 336 4.13 6.85 1.73
N ILE A 337 4.23 5.67 2.30
CA ILE A 337 3.48 4.49 1.89
C ILE A 337 2.32 4.32 2.87
N PRO A 338 1.09 4.06 2.40
CA PRO A 338 -0.05 3.84 3.28
C PRO A 338 0.26 2.82 4.39
N ALA A 339 -0.17 3.11 5.60
CA ALA A 339 0.09 2.26 6.77
C ALA A 339 -0.41 0.82 6.59
N SER A 340 -1.50 0.64 5.82
CA SER A 340 -2.06 -0.67 5.48
C SER A 340 -1.04 -1.59 4.77
N PHE A 341 -0.10 -1.04 4.00
CA PHE A 341 0.93 -1.82 3.32
C PHE A 341 1.92 -2.48 4.30
N LYS A 342 1.98 -2.03 5.54
CA LYS A 342 2.95 -2.42 6.55
C LYS A 342 2.37 -3.18 7.73
N ARG A 343 1.05 -3.19 7.92
CA ARG A 343 0.42 -3.85 9.07
C ARG A 343 0.67 -5.34 9.05
N LYS A 344 1.64 -5.79 9.87
CA LYS A 344 2.05 -7.19 9.94
C LYS A 344 0.99 -8.13 10.54
N PRO A 345 0.22 -7.77 11.60
CA PRO A 345 -0.82 -8.64 12.11
C PRO A 345 -1.88 -8.96 11.05
N ASP A 346 -2.40 -7.92 10.39
CA ASP A 346 -3.39 -8.07 9.32
C ASP A 346 -2.81 -8.84 8.12
N THR A 347 -1.53 -8.60 7.80
CA THR A 347 -0.82 -9.35 6.76
C THR A 347 -0.73 -10.83 7.10
N THR A 348 -0.46 -11.18 8.36
CA THR A 348 -0.38 -12.59 8.80
C THR A 348 -1.72 -13.31 8.62
N GLU A 349 -2.83 -12.66 8.94
CA GLU A 349 -4.17 -13.22 8.71
C GLU A 349 -4.45 -13.40 7.22
N LEU A 350 -4.16 -12.39 6.40
CA LEU A 350 -4.27 -12.48 4.94
C LEU A 350 -3.39 -13.58 4.35
N GLN A 351 -2.17 -13.75 4.84
CA GLN A 351 -1.26 -14.82 4.39
C GLN A 351 -1.79 -16.23 4.71
N ARG A 352 -2.46 -16.39 5.86
CA ARG A 352 -3.09 -17.64 6.28
C ARG A 352 -4.41 -17.92 5.56
N ALA A 353 -5.14 -16.86 5.20
CA ALA A 353 -6.43 -16.98 4.57
C ALA A 353 -6.31 -17.77 3.26
N GLY A 354 -7.07 -18.83 3.16
CA GLY A 354 -7.26 -19.59 1.93
C GLY A 354 -8.51 -19.12 1.17
N ARG A 355 -8.70 -19.63 -0.05
CA ARG A 355 -9.98 -19.52 -0.74
C ARG A 355 -11.08 -20.18 0.07
N THR A 356 -12.28 -19.61 0.10
CA THR A 356 -13.48 -20.33 0.54
C THR A 356 -13.63 -21.60 -0.30
N LEU A 357 -13.60 -22.75 0.34
CA LEU A 357 -13.59 -24.01 -0.35
C LEU A 357 -14.94 -24.25 -1.04
N PRO A 358 -14.94 -24.65 -2.32
CA PRO A 358 -16.12 -25.22 -2.92
C PRO A 358 -16.56 -26.46 -2.13
N THR A 359 -17.85 -26.73 -2.08
CA THR A 359 -18.41 -27.91 -1.40
C THR A 359 -18.36 -29.19 -2.25
N GLY A 360 -17.61 -29.16 -3.36
CA GLY A 360 -17.51 -30.26 -4.31
C GLY A 360 -16.67 -31.45 -3.85
N PRO A 361 -16.68 -32.54 -4.64
CA PRO A 361 -15.80 -33.68 -4.43
C PRO A 361 -14.32 -33.30 -4.43
N VAL A 362 -13.52 -34.05 -3.66
CA VAL A 362 -12.08 -33.80 -3.43
C VAL A 362 -11.28 -35.00 -3.90
N LEU A 363 -10.27 -34.78 -4.73
CA LEU A 363 -9.26 -35.74 -5.13
C LEU A 363 -7.92 -35.34 -4.53
N ARG A 364 -7.42 -36.10 -3.58
CA ARG A 364 -6.08 -35.89 -3.01
C ARG A 364 -5.03 -36.59 -3.87
N ALA A 365 -3.87 -35.99 -3.95
CA ALA A 365 -2.75 -36.62 -4.66
C ALA A 365 -2.37 -38.02 -4.10
N ALA A 366 -2.57 -38.23 -2.78
CA ALA A 366 -2.33 -39.52 -2.15
C ALA A 366 -3.37 -40.59 -2.51
N ASP A 367 -4.55 -40.20 -2.97
CA ASP A 367 -5.67 -41.08 -3.27
C ASP A 367 -5.81 -41.37 -4.79
N LEU A 368 -4.79 -40.97 -5.57
CA LEU A 368 -4.79 -41.19 -7.03
C LEU A 368 -4.83 -42.69 -7.36
N PRO A 369 -5.75 -43.12 -8.25
CA PRO A 369 -5.79 -44.50 -8.68
C PRO A 369 -4.53 -44.91 -9.45
N ALA A 370 -4.06 -46.12 -9.24
CA ALA A 370 -2.99 -46.70 -10.03
C ALA A 370 -3.40 -46.71 -11.51
N GLY A 371 -2.66 -46.01 -12.36
CA GLY A 371 -2.99 -45.91 -13.80
C GLY A 371 -3.53 -44.56 -14.26
N ALA A 372 -3.47 -43.50 -13.42
CA ALA A 372 -3.79 -42.15 -13.83
C ALA A 372 -2.49 -41.25 -13.94
N PRO A 373 -1.51 -41.62 -14.80
CA PRO A 373 -0.23 -40.92 -14.88
C PRO A 373 -0.39 -39.43 -15.22
N GLU A 374 -1.33 -39.13 -16.07
CA GLU A 374 -1.59 -37.78 -16.55
C GLU A 374 -2.08 -36.83 -15.43
N VAL A 375 -2.89 -37.31 -14.49
CA VAL A 375 -3.33 -36.50 -13.34
C VAL A 375 -2.21 -36.39 -12.32
N SER A 376 -1.37 -37.43 -12.18
CA SER A 376 -0.17 -37.40 -11.36
C SER A 376 0.82 -36.33 -11.84
N GLU A 377 0.99 -36.16 -13.15
CA GLU A 377 1.82 -35.08 -13.74
C GLU A 377 1.28 -33.70 -13.41
N VAL A 378 -0.04 -33.50 -13.45
CA VAL A 378 -0.68 -32.24 -13.07
C VAL A 378 -0.39 -31.92 -11.60
N PHE A 379 -0.54 -32.87 -10.68
CA PHE A 379 -0.18 -32.67 -9.28
C PHE A 379 1.30 -32.35 -9.10
N ALA A 380 2.19 -33.05 -9.84
CA ALA A 380 3.61 -32.81 -9.79
C ALA A 380 3.96 -31.37 -10.27
N LEU A 381 3.28 -30.88 -11.29
CA LEU A 381 3.43 -29.50 -11.78
C LEU A 381 2.88 -28.48 -10.75
N LEU A 382 1.70 -28.70 -10.20
CA LEU A 382 1.05 -27.83 -9.23
C LEU A 382 1.88 -27.69 -7.95
N ARG A 383 2.47 -28.78 -7.45
CA ARG A 383 3.41 -28.75 -6.32
C ARG A 383 4.64 -27.92 -6.59
N ARG A 384 5.18 -27.94 -7.84
CA ARG A 384 6.37 -27.19 -8.26
C ARG A 384 6.06 -25.73 -8.60
N THR A 385 4.79 -25.36 -8.58
CA THR A 385 4.31 -23.98 -8.82
C THR A 385 3.73 -23.38 -7.55
N VAL A 386 2.48 -23.65 -7.22
CA VAL A 386 1.76 -23.07 -6.08
C VAL A 386 1.85 -23.87 -4.79
N GLY A 387 2.54 -25.02 -4.80
CA GLY A 387 2.69 -25.88 -3.62
C GLY A 387 3.27 -25.13 -2.42
N VAL A 388 2.87 -25.57 -1.22
CA VAL A 388 3.43 -25.08 0.05
C VAL A 388 4.71 -25.88 0.34
N ARG A 389 5.85 -25.17 0.50
CA ARG A 389 7.14 -25.78 0.88
C ARG A 389 7.23 -26.03 2.38
N GLU A 390 6.83 -25.02 3.15
CA GLU A 390 6.92 -25.03 4.60
C GLU A 390 5.91 -24.05 5.21
N ARG A 391 5.73 -24.13 6.52
CA ARG A 391 4.94 -23.16 7.29
C ARG A 391 5.80 -22.58 8.40
N SER A 392 5.63 -21.27 8.67
CA SER A 392 6.22 -20.67 9.88
C SER A 392 5.58 -21.27 11.14
N GLU A 393 6.18 -21.05 12.30
CA GLU A 393 5.60 -21.36 13.61
C GLU A 393 4.21 -20.72 13.78
N SER A 394 4.02 -19.53 13.25
CA SER A 394 2.73 -18.85 13.22
C SER A 394 1.74 -19.40 12.19
N GLY A 395 2.07 -20.49 11.46
CA GLY A 395 1.21 -21.14 10.49
C GLY A 395 1.13 -20.45 9.11
N VAL A 396 1.95 -19.43 8.84
CA VAL A 396 2.02 -18.76 7.52
C VAL A 396 2.63 -19.71 6.50
N PRO A 397 1.96 -19.99 5.37
CA PRO A 397 2.51 -20.85 4.32
C PRO A 397 3.55 -20.10 3.47
N PHE A 398 4.70 -20.74 3.27
CA PHE A 398 5.68 -20.35 2.27
C PHE A 398 5.52 -21.21 1.02
N ARG A 399 5.19 -20.57 -0.09
CA ARG A 399 4.90 -21.24 -1.35
C ARG A 399 6.14 -21.33 -2.23
N VAL A 400 6.07 -22.16 -3.26
CA VAL A 400 7.16 -22.28 -4.25
C VAL A 400 7.32 -20.97 -5.00
N ILE A 401 6.23 -20.40 -5.52
CA ILE A 401 6.25 -19.09 -6.15
C ILE A 401 6.15 -17.98 -5.11
N PRO A 402 6.98 -16.93 -5.21
CA PRO A 402 6.79 -15.72 -4.43
C PRO A 402 5.55 -14.96 -4.91
N SER A 403 4.98 -14.14 -4.03
CA SER A 403 3.88 -13.23 -4.34
C SER A 403 3.99 -11.97 -3.48
N GLY A 404 3.32 -10.90 -3.89
CA GLY A 404 3.27 -9.66 -3.13
C GLY A 404 2.90 -9.90 -1.67
N GLY A 405 3.79 -9.52 -0.75
CA GLY A 405 3.61 -9.72 0.69
C GLY A 405 3.48 -11.18 1.15
N ASN A 406 3.88 -12.15 0.35
CA ASN A 406 3.66 -13.59 0.58
C ASN A 406 2.18 -13.93 0.80
N LEU A 407 1.27 -13.22 0.11
CA LEU A 407 -0.17 -13.43 0.26
C LEU A 407 -0.68 -14.69 -0.45
N GLY A 408 0.10 -15.22 -1.43
CA GLY A 408 -0.33 -16.36 -2.25
C GLY A 408 -1.55 -16.01 -3.09
N SER A 409 -1.46 -14.88 -3.77
CA SER A 409 -2.52 -14.28 -4.58
C SER A 409 -2.89 -15.09 -5.82
N GLN A 410 -1.99 -15.96 -6.31
CA GLN A 410 -2.26 -16.77 -7.48
C GLN A 410 -2.88 -18.11 -7.11
N GLN A 411 -4.01 -18.41 -7.72
CA GLN A 411 -4.76 -19.65 -7.58
C GLN A 411 -4.67 -20.43 -8.88
N ALA A 412 -4.51 -21.74 -8.80
CA ALA A 412 -4.43 -22.63 -9.95
C ALA A 412 -5.70 -23.46 -10.08
N PHE A 413 -6.28 -23.45 -11.28
CA PHE A 413 -7.40 -24.31 -11.66
C PHE A 413 -6.98 -25.22 -12.79
N VAL A 414 -7.51 -26.43 -12.79
CA VAL A 414 -7.32 -27.40 -13.85
C VAL A 414 -8.64 -27.57 -14.60
N VAL A 415 -8.60 -27.40 -15.91
CA VAL A 415 -9.72 -27.74 -16.80
C VAL A 415 -9.24 -28.88 -17.68
N SER A 416 -10.01 -29.95 -17.76
CA SER A 416 -9.64 -31.17 -18.47
C SER A 416 -10.67 -31.52 -19.56
N ARG A 417 -10.17 -32.00 -20.69
CA ARG A 417 -11.03 -32.51 -21.78
C ARG A 417 -11.79 -33.77 -21.36
N THR A 418 -11.16 -34.60 -20.54
CA THR A 418 -11.77 -35.77 -19.92
C THR A 418 -12.19 -35.48 -18.49
N GLU A 419 -13.19 -36.16 -17.99
CA GLU A 419 -13.61 -36.02 -16.60
C GLU A 419 -12.43 -36.31 -15.66
N LEU A 420 -12.25 -35.44 -14.63
CA LEU A 420 -11.23 -35.63 -13.60
C LEU A 420 -11.63 -36.82 -12.69
N PRO A 421 -10.72 -37.78 -12.47
CA PRO A 421 -11.04 -39.01 -11.75
C PRO A 421 -11.66 -38.76 -10.38
N GLY A 422 -12.82 -39.35 -10.12
CA GLY A 422 -13.50 -39.26 -8.83
C GLY A 422 -14.12 -37.89 -8.50
N LEU A 423 -14.01 -36.88 -9.38
CA LEU A 423 -14.57 -35.56 -9.14
C LEU A 423 -15.95 -35.36 -9.78
N GLY A 424 -16.33 -36.18 -10.77
CA GLY A 424 -17.57 -35.99 -11.54
C GLY A 424 -17.62 -34.62 -12.24
N SER A 425 -16.47 -34.06 -12.56
CA SER A 425 -16.30 -32.72 -13.09
C SER A 425 -15.10 -32.62 -14.03
N HIS A 426 -15.19 -31.72 -15.00
CA HIS A 426 -14.09 -31.38 -15.90
C HIS A 426 -13.24 -30.20 -15.42
N ALA A 427 -13.59 -29.56 -14.28
CA ALA A 427 -12.86 -28.46 -13.71
C ALA A 427 -12.67 -28.60 -12.19
N ALA A 428 -11.51 -28.21 -11.71
CA ALA A 428 -11.18 -28.25 -10.27
C ALA A 428 -10.20 -27.15 -9.89
N TRP A 429 -10.35 -26.62 -8.70
CA TRP A 429 -9.37 -25.76 -8.03
C TRP A 429 -8.33 -26.62 -7.29
N TYR A 430 -7.07 -26.23 -7.33
CA TYR A 430 -6.02 -26.87 -6.54
C TYR A 430 -5.89 -26.22 -5.17
N ASP A 431 -6.11 -27.03 -4.13
CA ASP A 431 -5.84 -26.66 -2.74
C ASP A 431 -4.39 -27.01 -2.37
N PRO A 432 -3.49 -26.02 -2.30
CA PRO A 432 -2.09 -26.27 -1.98
C PRO A 432 -1.87 -26.68 -0.51
N ALA A 433 -2.85 -26.42 0.37
CA ALA A 433 -2.73 -26.78 1.78
C ALA A 433 -2.99 -28.27 2.02
N ARG A 434 -3.85 -28.88 1.19
CA ARG A 434 -4.25 -30.29 1.27
C ARG A 434 -3.61 -31.14 0.18
N ASP A 435 -2.91 -30.53 -0.77
CA ASP A 435 -2.42 -31.16 -2.00
C ASP A 435 -3.55 -31.92 -2.71
N ALA A 436 -4.62 -31.19 -3.02
CA ALA A 436 -5.85 -31.76 -3.52
C ALA A 436 -6.47 -30.92 -4.65
N LEU A 437 -7.13 -31.57 -5.57
CA LEU A 437 -8.06 -30.96 -6.51
C LEU A 437 -9.47 -30.99 -5.90
N VAL A 438 -10.15 -29.86 -5.89
CA VAL A 438 -11.52 -29.70 -5.40
C VAL A 438 -12.40 -29.27 -6.56
N ALA A 439 -13.43 -30.01 -6.88
CA ALA A 439 -14.35 -29.66 -7.95
C ALA A 439 -15.03 -28.31 -7.65
N THR A 440 -15.01 -27.38 -8.58
CA THR A 440 -15.69 -26.08 -8.46
C THR A 440 -17.20 -26.16 -8.62
N GLY A 441 -17.66 -27.28 -9.16
CA GLY A 441 -19.05 -27.63 -9.44
C GLY A 441 -19.07 -28.86 -10.33
N ARG A 442 -20.26 -29.23 -10.80
CA ARG A 442 -20.40 -30.29 -11.78
C ARG A 442 -20.25 -29.70 -13.22
N VAL A 443 -19.01 -29.50 -13.64
CA VAL A 443 -18.69 -29.00 -14.97
C VAL A 443 -18.67 -30.14 -15.96
N THR A 444 -19.42 -30.00 -17.04
CA THR A 444 -19.59 -31.00 -18.12
C THR A 444 -18.63 -30.77 -19.28
N ALA A 445 -18.38 -31.79 -20.09
CA ALA A 445 -17.60 -31.65 -21.32
C ALA A 445 -18.23 -30.64 -22.31
N ALA A 446 -19.57 -30.53 -22.34
CA ALA A 446 -20.26 -29.58 -23.21
C ALA A 446 -20.03 -28.13 -22.79
N GLU A 447 -20.04 -27.82 -21.49
CA GLU A 447 -19.75 -26.49 -20.96
C GLU A 447 -18.29 -26.08 -21.21
N VAL A 448 -17.36 -27.01 -21.02
CA VAL A 448 -15.94 -26.78 -21.35
C VAL A 448 -15.77 -26.52 -22.86
N ALA A 449 -16.36 -27.34 -23.70
CA ALA A 449 -16.31 -27.18 -25.17
C ALA A 449 -16.91 -25.82 -25.60
N HIS A 450 -18.03 -25.42 -25.02
CA HIS A 450 -18.68 -24.14 -25.30
C HIS A 450 -17.78 -22.96 -24.92
N THR A 451 -17.19 -22.99 -23.74
CA THR A 451 -16.30 -21.93 -23.24
C THR A 451 -15.03 -21.79 -24.08
N LEU A 452 -14.48 -22.91 -24.57
CA LEU A 452 -13.20 -22.92 -25.26
C LEU A 452 -13.29 -22.79 -26.77
N ALA A 453 -14.44 -23.10 -27.36
CA ALA A 453 -14.63 -23.04 -28.81
C ALA A 453 -14.25 -21.71 -29.48
N PRO A 454 -14.59 -20.52 -28.87
CA PRO A 454 -14.22 -19.23 -29.46
C PRO A 454 -12.72 -18.98 -29.50
N VAL A 455 -11.96 -19.69 -28.67
CA VAL A 455 -10.52 -19.45 -28.47
C VAL A 455 -9.66 -20.51 -29.12
N LEU A 456 -10.03 -21.78 -28.96
CA LEU A 456 -9.24 -22.93 -29.44
C LEU A 456 -9.74 -23.51 -30.76
N GLY A 457 -11.02 -23.31 -31.10
CA GLY A 457 -11.60 -23.94 -32.30
C GLY A 457 -11.37 -25.46 -32.28
N ASP A 458 -10.79 -25.98 -33.35
CA ASP A 458 -10.46 -27.41 -33.53
C ASP A 458 -9.08 -27.79 -32.97
N GLU A 459 -8.41 -26.88 -32.27
CA GLU A 459 -7.07 -27.15 -31.72
C GLU A 459 -7.12 -28.29 -30.69
N ARG A 460 -6.14 -29.20 -30.77
CA ARG A 460 -5.98 -30.28 -29.79
C ARG A 460 -5.44 -29.74 -28.48
N TRP A 461 -6.09 -30.08 -27.39
CA TRP A 461 -5.67 -29.83 -26.05
C TRP A 461 -6.17 -30.97 -25.15
N ASP A 462 -5.41 -31.28 -24.10
CA ASP A 462 -5.80 -32.31 -23.13
C ASP A 462 -6.22 -31.67 -21.81
N ARG A 463 -5.42 -30.69 -21.34
CA ARG A 463 -5.67 -29.97 -20.10
C ARG A 463 -5.24 -28.51 -20.21
N LEU A 464 -5.91 -27.70 -19.44
CA LEU A 464 -5.55 -26.31 -19.22
C LEU A 464 -5.20 -26.10 -17.74
N LEU A 465 -4.16 -25.34 -17.50
CA LEU A 465 -3.89 -24.74 -16.19
C LEU A 465 -4.34 -23.28 -16.30
N VAL A 466 -5.34 -22.91 -15.50
CA VAL A 466 -5.91 -21.57 -15.49
C VAL A 466 -5.44 -20.87 -14.21
N TRP A 467 -4.78 -19.76 -14.40
CA TRP A 467 -4.30 -18.90 -13.32
C TRP A 467 -5.32 -17.81 -13.04
N VAL A 468 -5.62 -17.61 -11.77
CA VAL A 468 -6.61 -16.64 -11.28
C VAL A 468 -5.97 -15.85 -10.14
N ALA A 469 -6.02 -14.52 -10.22
CA ALA A 469 -5.56 -13.69 -9.13
C ALA A 469 -6.65 -13.47 -8.09
N ASP A 470 -6.30 -13.56 -6.81
CA ASP A 470 -7.13 -13.11 -5.69
C ASP A 470 -6.85 -11.61 -5.44
N VAL A 471 -7.50 -10.78 -6.25
CA VAL A 471 -7.36 -9.32 -6.17
C VAL A 471 -7.98 -8.79 -4.88
N GLY A 472 -9.07 -9.40 -4.39
CA GLY A 472 -9.69 -9.01 -3.13
C GLY A 472 -8.70 -9.07 -1.95
N LYS A 473 -7.91 -10.15 -1.88
CA LYS A 473 -6.86 -10.33 -0.88
C LYS A 473 -5.70 -9.35 -1.03
N LEU A 474 -5.31 -9.05 -2.26
CA LEU A 474 -4.26 -8.07 -2.55
C LEU A 474 -4.73 -6.66 -2.21
N SER A 475 -5.95 -6.29 -2.59
CA SER A 475 -6.51 -4.96 -2.36
C SER A 475 -6.76 -4.69 -0.87
N ALA A 476 -7.07 -5.71 -0.08
CA ALA A 476 -7.17 -5.58 1.37
C ALA A 476 -5.87 -5.08 2.02
N LYS A 477 -4.72 -5.34 1.39
CA LYS A 477 -3.42 -4.86 1.85
C LYS A 477 -2.90 -3.66 1.06
N TYR A 478 -3.09 -3.65 -0.27
CA TYR A 478 -2.41 -2.75 -1.19
C TYR A 478 -3.35 -1.75 -1.88
N GLY A 479 -4.64 -1.71 -1.48
CA GLY A 479 -5.63 -0.87 -2.13
C GLY A 479 -5.73 -1.18 -3.63
N ASP A 480 -5.94 -0.15 -4.44
CA ASP A 480 -6.12 -0.29 -5.89
C ASP A 480 -4.88 -0.85 -6.61
N PHE A 481 -3.68 -0.58 -6.09
CA PHE A 481 -2.44 -1.19 -6.57
C PHE A 481 -2.47 -2.73 -6.53
N GLY A 482 -3.28 -3.31 -5.64
CA GLY A 482 -3.48 -4.75 -5.54
C GLY A 482 -3.91 -5.39 -6.85
N PHE A 483 -4.69 -4.69 -7.69
CA PHE A 483 -5.06 -5.16 -9.02
C PHE A 483 -3.83 -5.36 -9.92
N ARG A 484 -2.97 -4.33 -10.06
CA ARG A 484 -1.73 -4.44 -10.83
C ARG A 484 -0.81 -5.52 -10.29
N LEU A 485 -0.70 -5.62 -8.96
CA LEU A 485 0.14 -6.61 -8.30
C LEU A 485 -0.33 -8.04 -8.62
N GLY A 486 -1.65 -8.27 -8.75
CA GLY A 486 -2.20 -9.56 -9.18
C GLY A 486 -1.65 -10.02 -10.52
N PHE A 487 -1.53 -9.13 -11.49
CA PHE A 487 -0.95 -9.46 -12.81
C PHE A 487 0.57 -9.60 -12.78
N LEU A 488 1.27 -8.87 -11.91
CA LEU A 488 2.71 -9.07 -11.70
C LEU A 488 2.99 -10.45 -11.09
N ASP A 489 2.25 -10.83 -10.06
CA ASP A 489 2.33 -12.16 -9.44
C ASP A 489 1.96 -13.28 -10.44
N ALA A 490 1.02 -13.03 -11.37
CA ALA A 490 0.67 -13.95 -12.44
C ALA A 490 1.85 -14.19 -13.39
N GLY A 491 2.60 -13.15 -13.74
CA GLY A 491 3.83 -13.28 -14.53
C GLY A 491 4.86 -14.20 -13.87
N VAL A 492 4.99 -14.11 -12.55
CA VAL A 492 5.86 -15.01 -11.76
C VAL A 492 5.34 -16.46 -11.80
N ALA A 493 4.02 -16.66 -11.61
CA ALA A 493 3.38 -17.97 -11.66
C ALA A 493 3.53 -18.63 -13.04
N LEU A 494 3.33 -17.87 -14.11
CA LEU A 494 3.53 -18.34 -15.48
C LEU A 494 4.98 -18.73 -15.74
N SER A 495 5.94 -17.89 -15.36
CA SER A 495 7.37 -18.18 -15.52
C SER A 495 7.76 -19.48 -14.82
N GLN A 496 7.32 -19.68 -13.60
CA GLN A 496 7.55 -20.92 -12.84
C GLN A 496 6.85 -22.12 -13.47
N THR A 497 5.65 -21.92 -14.02
CA THR A 497 4.92 -22.98 -14.73
C THR A 497 5.69 -23.49 -15.93
N PHE A 498 6.21 -22.58 -16.75
CA PHE A 498 7.01 -22.93 -17.91
C PHE A 498 8.31 -23.65 -17.53
N ALA A 499 8.99 -23.14 -16.50
CA ALA A 499 10.22 -23.76 -16.00
C ALA A 499 9.97 -25.17 -15.44
N ALA A 500 8.92 -25.33 -14.61
CA ALA A 500 8.58 -26.63 -14.02
C ALA A 500 8.09 -27.63 -15.07
N ALA A 501 7.25 -27.21 -15.99
CA ALA A 501 6.74 -28.05 -17.08
C ALA A 501 7.90 -28.51 -18.00
N GLY A 502 8.79 -27.58 -18.37
CA GLY A 502 9.97 -27.92 -19.17
C GLY A 502 10.90 -28.94 -18.49
N ALA A 503 11.10 -28.81 -17.17
CA ALA A 503 11.87 -29.78 -16.39
C ALA A 503 11.21 -31.16 -16.26
N MET A 504 9.90 -31.23 -16.53
CA MET A 504 9.11 -32.47 -16.56
C MET A 504 8.94 -33.05 -17.97
N GLY A 505 9.51 -32.43 -19.01
CA GLY A 505 9.33 -32.83 -20.41
C GLY A 505 8.00 -32.41 -21.03
N LEU A 506 7.16 -31.66 -20.30
CA LEU A 506 5.89 -31.14 -20.81
C LEU A 506 6.13 -29.94 -21.74
N ARG A 507 5.21 -29.72 -22.68
CA ARG A 507 5.26 -28.60 -23.63
C ARG A 507 4.11 -27.61 -23.33
N PRO A 508 4.29 -26.70 -22.39
CA PRO A 508 3.27 -25.71 -22.05
C PRO A 508 3.18 -24.66 -23.15
N ARG A 509 1.96 -24.19 -23.44
CA ARG A 509 1.70 -23.07 -24.33
C ARG A 509 0.72 -22.10 -23.71
N LEU A 510 1.09 -20.84 -23.59
CA LEU A 510 0.22 -19.77 -23.12
C LEU A 510 -0.76 -19.37 -24.22
N LEU A 511 -2.03 -19.25 -23.88
CA LEU A 511 -3.03 -18.66 -24.76
C LEU A 511 -2.82 -17.14 -24.84
N ALA A 512 -2.87 -16.60 -26.06
CA ALA A 512 -2.74 -15.15 -26.28
C ALA A 512 -4.01 -14.37 -25.91
N ARG A 513 -5.17 -15.07 -25.85
CA ARG A 513 -6.49 -14.50 -25.52
C ARG A 513 -7.41 -15.56 -24.94
N TRP A 514 -8.38 -15.16 -24.18
CA TRP A 514 -9.47 -16.00 -23.67
C TRP A 514 -10.71 -15.15 -23.39
N GLU A 515 -11.87 -15.81 -23.28
CA GLU A 515 -13.12 -15.20 -22.85
C GLU A 515 -13.26 -15.29 -21.33
N SER A 516 -12.99 -14.17 -20.63
CA SER A 516 -13.00 -14.13 -19.15
C SER A 516 -14.35 -14.53 -18.57
N ALA A 517 -15.47 -14.07 -19.16
CA ALA A 517 -16.82 -14.39 -18.70
C ALA A 517 -17.10 -15.90 -18.73
N GLY A 518 -16.63 -16.60 -19.78
CA GLY A 518 -16.76 -18.05 -19.90
C GLY A 518 -16.03 -18.79 -18.78
N PHE A 519 -14.79 -18.40 -18.48
CA PHE A 519 -14.03 -19.00 -17.37
C PHE A 519 -14.62 -18.63 -16.00
N THR A 520 -15.13 -17.41 -15.83
CA THR A 520 -15.80 -16.99 -14.59
C THR A 520 -16.97 -17.92 -14.26
N GLY A 521 -17.83 -18.23 -15.23
CA GLY A 521 -18.93 -19.17 -15.04
C GLY A 521 -18.45 -20.62 -14.84
N LEU A 522 -17.47 -21.06 -15.65
CA LEU A 522 -16.96 -22.43 -15.62
C LEU A 522 -16.26 -22.78 -14.28
N LEU A 523 -15.60 -21.83 -13.69
CA LEU A 523 -14.75 -22.03 -12.50
C LEU A 523 -15.38 -21.49 -11.21
N ASP A 524 -16.60 -20.96 -11.27
CA ASP A 524 -17.29 -20.33 -10.13
C ASP A 524 -16.44 -19.22 -9.48
N LEU A 525 -15.99 -18.27 -10.33
CA LEU A 525 -15.17 -17.14 -9.89
C LEU A 525 -16.03 -15.92 -9.57
N ASN A 526 -15.54 -15.11 -8.63
CA ASN A 526 -16.09 -13.77 -8.43
C ASN A 526 -15.49 -12.83 -9.50
N PRO A 527 -16.31 -12.29 -10.43
CA PRO A 527 -15.81 -11.47 -11.54
C PRO A 527 -15.11 -10.16 -11.09
N GLU A 528 -15.44 -9.65 -9.90
CA GLU A 528 -14.88 -8.41 -9.38
C GLU A 528 -13.52 -8.61 -8.73
N THR A 529 -13.28 -9.78 -8.13
CA THR A 529 -12.10 -9.99 -7.28
C THR A 529 -11.22 -11.16 -7.73
N GLU A 530 -11.67 -11.96 -8.70
CA GLU A 530 -10.96 -13.14 -9.17
C GLU A 530 -10.78 -13.15 -10.71
N PRO A 531 -10.03 -12.19 -11.29
CA PRO A 531 -9.76 -12.17 -12.71
C PRO A 531 -8.88 -13.37 -13.13
N VAL A 532 -9.19 -13.94 -14.30
CA VAL A 532 -8.30 -14.89 -14.98
C VAL A 532 -7.07 -14.15 -15.49
N THR A 533 -5.88 -14.58 -15.08
CA THR A 533 -4.61 -13.90 -15.37
C THR A 533 -3.71 -14.68 -16.32
N GLY A 534 -4.03 -15.91 -16.61
CA GLY A 534 -3.30 -16.72 -17.57
C GLY A 534 -3.97 -18.08 -17.83
N VAL A 535 -3.91 -18.54 -19.06
CA VAL A 535 -4.41 -19.86 -19.46
C VAL A 535 -3.32 -20.59 -20.22
N VAL A 536 -2.84 -21.70 -19.67
CA VAL A 536 -1.75 -22.51 -20.22
C VAL A 536 -2.28 -23.85 -20.68
N ILE A 537 -2.09 -24.18 -21.94
CA ILE A 537 -2.35 -25.52 -22.47
C ILE A 537 -1.22 -26.44 -22.04
N LEU A 538 -1.58 -27.57 -21.47
CA LEU A 538 -0.69 -28.68 -21.19
C LEU A 538 -0.99 -29.80 -22.18
N GLN A 539 -0.06 -30.05 -23.10
CA GLN A 539 -0.11 -31.17 -24.01
C GLN A 539 0.78 -32.28 -23.49
N GLY A 540 0.26 -33.50 -23.42
CA GLY A 540 1.10 -34.68 -23.24
C GLY A 540 1.98 -34.93 -24.48
N GLU A 541 2.99 -35.78 -24.34
CA GLU A 541 3.74 -36.26 -25.50
C GLU A 541 2.80 -36.96 -26.48
N ALA A 542 2.93 -36.63 -27.75
CA ALA A 542 2.16 -37.25 -28.84
C ALA A 542 2.63 -38.67 -29.11
#